data_24b85c65ef38250e41b6e68ed5c948fa
#
_entry.id   24b85c65ef38250e41b6e68ed5c948fa
#
_cell.length_a   1.000
_cell.length_b   1.000
_cell.length_c   1.000
_cell.angle_alpha   90.00
_cell.angle_beta   90.00
_cell.angle_gamma   90.00
#
_symmetry.space_group_name_H-M   'P 1'
#
loop_
_entity.id
_entity.type
_entity.pdbx_description
1 polymer ?
#
loop_
_entity_poly.entity_id
_entity_poly.type
_entity_poly.pdbx_seq_one_letter_code
_entity_poly.pdbx_strand_id
1 'polypeptide(L)'
;MLEIIQQAIARGQKTLSEYESRLVIESAGVPVAAAALARSRKEAEQMAERIGYPVVMKGCSAELAHKTESGMVKLNVGNSEEAARVFDELTAKMKNLDGVLIEKMVKGSREFVIGLSRDPQFGPCVMFGLGGIFTEALKDVTFRVAPLSKEDALEMIDEIKTKKLLGEFRGSPAVDREALAKALVGIGELGMSCDSIAEIDINPLIICGDKPVAVDALVVLK
;
A
#
# COMPACT_ATOMS: atom_id res chain seq x y z
N MET A 1 -5.49 -2.34 -14.94
CA MET A 1 -5.26 -3.40 -13.92
C MET A 1 -4.90 -4.76 -14.54
N LEU A 2 -5.80 -5.46 -15.24
CA LEU A 2 -5.52 -6.80 -15.82
C LEU A 2 -4.28 -6.83 -16.71
N GLU A 3 -4.03 -5.78 -17.47
CA GLU A 3 -2.85 -5.68 -18.33
C GLU A 3 -1.53 -5.68 -17.54
N ILE A 4 -1.47 -4.97 -16.41
CA ILE A 4 -0.29 -4.95 -15.53
C ILE A 4 0.02 -6.37 -15.03
N ILE A 5 -1.00 -7.07 -14.55
CA ILE A 5 -0.87 -8.44 -14.04
C ILE A 5 -0.44 -9.40 -15.15
N GLN A 6 -1.06 -9.31 -16.32
CA GLN A 6 -0.70 -10.15 -17.47
C GLN A 6 0.74 -9.93 -17.94
N GLN A 7 1.19 -8.67 -17.98
CA GLN A 7 2.57 -8.33 -18.32
C GLN A 7 3.55 -8.87 -17.28
N ALA A 8 3.24 -8.78 -15.99
CA ALA A 8 4.08 -9.33 -14.92
C ALA A 8 4.20 -10.86 -15.02
N ILE A 9 3.07 -11.56 -15.25
CA ILE A 9 3.06 -13.01 -15.47
C ILE A 9 3.87 -13.39 -16.72
N ALA A 10 3.73 -12.65 -17.81
CA ALA A 10 4.50 -12.89 -19.03
C ALA A 10 6.01 -12.70 -18.83
N ARG A 11 6.43 -11.84 -17.88
CA ARG A 11 7.82 -11.67 -17.45
C ARG A 11 8.27 -12.73 -16.43
N GLY A 12 7.40 -13.66 -16.02
CA GLY A 12 7.70 -14.69 -15.01
C GLY A 12 7.78 -14.15 -13.59
N GLN A 13 7.25 -12.96 -13.32
CA GLN A 13 7.24 -12.35 -12.00
C GLN A 13 6.21 -13.04 -11.09
N LYS A 14 6.59 -13.28 -9.85
CA LYS A 14 5.70 -13.79 -8.79
C LYS A 14 5.18 -12.68 -7.88
N THR A 15 5.74 -11.49 -7.97
CA THR A 15 5.30 -10.29 -7.25
C THR A 15 5.29 -9.12 -8.20
N LEU A 16 4.37 -8.20 -7.97
CA LEU A 16 4.41 -6.89 -8.61
C LEU A 16 5.40 -5.98 -7.87
N SER A 17 6.01 -5.04 -8.59
CA SER A 17 6.71 -3.94 -7.93
C SER A 17 5.73 -3.11 -7.10
N GLU A 18 6.23 -2.33 -6.12
CA GLU A 18 5.35 -1.46 -5.33
C GLU A 18 4.54 -0.51 -6.21
N TYR A 19 5.17 0.07 -7.25
CA TYR A 19 4.47 0.97 -8.17
C TYR A 19 3.32 0.26 -8.89
N GLU A 20 3.54 -0.95 -9.41
CA GLU A 20 2.50 -1.75 -10.06
C GLU A 20 1.41 -2.19 -9.08
N SER A 21 1.80 -2.62 -7.86
CA SER A 21 0.87 -3.01 -6.79
C SER A 21 -0.08 -1.86 -6.42
N ARG A 22 0.45 -0.64 -6.29
CA ARG A 22 -0.33 0.57 -6.01
C ARG A 22 -1.36 0.85 -7.10
N LEU A 23 -0.99 0.73 -8.38
CA LEU A 23 -1.93 0.91 -9.49
C LEU A 23 -3.05 -0.13 -9.47
N VAL A 24 -2.73 -1.37 -9.07
CA VAL A 24 -3.71 -2.44 -8.94
C VAL A 24 -4.70 -2.15 -7.81
N ILE A 25 -4.24 -1.83 -6.60
CA ILE A 25 -5.13 -1.55 -5.47
C ILE A 25 -5.92 -0.25 -5.65
N GLU A 26 -5.34 0.77 -6.29
CA GLU A 26 -6.03 2.02 -6.63
C GLU A 26 -7.21 1.75 -7.57
N SER A 27 -7.04 0.86 -8.56
CA SER A 27 -8.13 0.46 -9.46
C SER A 27 -9.27 -0.28 -8.75
N ALA A 28 -9.01 -0.86 -7.57
CA ALA A 28 -10.00 -1.46 -6.68
C ALA A 28 -10.63 -0.45 -5.70
N GLY A 29 -10.31 0.84 -5.83
CA GLY A 29 -10.89 1.91 -5.02
C GLY A 29 -10.20 2.16 -3.68
N VAL A 30 -9.02 1.58 -3.45
CA VAL A 30 -8.18 1.91 -2.28
C VAL A 30 -7.52 3.26 -2.51
N PRO A 31 -7.69 4.25 -1.62
CA PRO A 31 -6.97 5.51 -1.75
C PRO A 31 -5.46 5.30 -1.54
N VAL A 32 -4.66 5.79 -2.47
CA VAL A 32 -3.19 5.72 -2.41
C VAL A 32 -2.57 7.11 -2.30
N ALA A 33 -1.42 7.23 -1.68
CA ALA A 33 -0.67 8.48 -1.67
C ALA A 33 -0.24 8.84 -3.10
N ALA A 34 -0.22 10.12 -3.45
CA ALA A 34 0.27 10.55 -4.76
C ALA A 34 1.73 10.12 -4.94
N ALA A 35 2.03 9.44 -6.03
CA ALA A 35 3.35 8.94 -6.32
C ALA A 35 3.66 8.89 -7.81
N ALA A 36 4.96 8.82 -8.14
CA ALA A 36 5.45 8.66 -9.50
C ALA A 36 6.76 7.86 -9.50
N LEU A 37 7.00 7.09 -10.56
CA LEU A 37 8.21 6.30 -10.72
C LEU A 37 9.23 7.05 -11.59
N ALA A 38 10.36 7.45 -10.98
CA ALA A 38 11.47 8.10 -11.65
C ALA A 38 12.49 7.07 -12.11
N ARG A 39 12.94 7.18 -13.37
CA ARG A 39 14.00 6.33 -13.95
C ARG A 39 15.31 7.07 -14.18
N SER A 40 15.33 8.37 -13.89
CA SER A 40 16.51 9.21 -13.96
C SER A 40 16.53 10.22 -12.83
N ARG A 41 17.72 10.70 -12.48
CA ARG A 41 17.92 11.76 -11.50
C ARG A 41 17.08 12.98 -11.79
N LYS A 42 17.05 13.42 -13.05
CA LYS A 42 16.26 14.57 -13.49
C LYS A 42 14.75 14.36 -13.32
N GLU A 43 14.26 13.15 -13.63
CA GLU A 43 12.86 12.80 -13.37
C GLU A 43 12.54 12.82 -11.87
N ALA A 44 13.45 12.31 -11.01
CA ALA A 44 13.25 12.33 -9.58
C ALA A 44 13.09 13.76 -9.03
N GLU A 45 13.96 14.69 -9.45
CA GLU A 45 13.87 16.10 -9.10
C GLU A 45 12.51 16.71 -9.52
N GLN A 46 12.13 16.51 -10.78
CA GLN A 46 10.90 17.07 -11.34
C GLN A 46 9.62 16.48 -10.69
N MET A 47 9.62 15.17 -10.44
CA MET A 47 8.48 14.49 -9.80
C MET A 47 8.35 14.90 -8.33
N ALA A 48 9.45 15.00 -7.59
CA ALA A 48 9.45 15.45 -6.22
C ALA A 48 8.93 16.89 -6.09
N GLU A 49 9.34 17.79 -6.98
CA GLU A 49 8.81 19.16 -7.04
C GLU A 49 7.30 19.18 -7.32
N ARG A 50 6.84 18.38 -8.28
CA ARG A 50 5.42 18.30 -8.64
C ARG A 50 4.56 17.73 -7.52
N ILE A 51 5.03 16.68 -6.81
CA ILE A 51 4.34 16.06 -5.68
C ILE A 51 4.33 17.00 -4.47
N GLY A 52 5.39 17.79 -4.30
CA GLY A 52 5.58 18.77 -3.22
C GLY A 52 6.22 18.15 -1.97
N TYR A 53 7.30 18.79 -1.54
CA TYR A 53 8.10 18.38 -0.39
C TYR A 53 7.36 18.50 0.96
N PRO A 54 7.72 17.70 1.98
CA PRO A 54 8.65 16.58 1.87
C PRO A 54 8.06 15.38 1.15
N VAL A 55 8.93 14.58 0.52
CA VAL A 55 8.56 13.32 -0.14
C VAL A 55 9.26 12.13 0.53
N VAL A 56 8.72 10.93 0.26
CA VAL A 56 9.36 9.65 0.52
C VAL A 56 9.93 9.16 -0.81
N MET A 57 11.14 8.61 -0.77
CA MET A 57 11.77 7.98 -1.93
C MET A 57 12.09 6.52 -1.63
N LYS A 58 11.67 5.63 -2.51
CA LYS A 58 11.82 4.17 -2.32
C LYS A 58 12.40 3.54 -3.57
N GLY A 59 13.37 2.64 -3.40
CA GLY A 59 13.78 1.76 -4.49
C GLY A 59 12.59 0.89 -4.93
N CYS A 60 12.34 0.77 -6.22
CA CYS A 60 11.21 0.05 -6.77
C CYS A 60 11.68 -1.10 -7.67
N SER A 61 11.32 -2.32 -7.33
CA SER A 61 11.55 -3.53 -8.10
C SER A 61 10.62 -4.65 -7.62
N ALA A 62 10.22 -5.54 -8.50
CA ALA A 62 9.47 -6.74 -8.16
C ALA A 62 10.24 -7.72 -7.24
N GLU A 63 11.57 -7.61 -7.19
CA GLU A 63 12.44 -8.43 -6.34
C GLU A 63 12.60 -7.88 -4.90
N LEU A 64 12.09 -6.67 -4.64
CA LEU A 64 12.22 -5.96 -3.35
C LEU A 64 10.97 -6.16 -2.48
N ALA A 65 10.93 -7.23 -1.67
CA ALA A 65 9.85 -7.48 -0.71
C ALA A 65 10.04 -6.71 0.62
N HIS A 66 11.29 -6.57 1.13
CA HIS A 66 11.61 -5.97 2.43
C HIS A 66 12.47 -4.70 2.28
N LYS A 67 11.88 -3.63 1.74
CA LYS A 67 12.56 -2.38 1.39
C LYS A 67 13.16 -1.63 2.58
N THR A 68 12.48 -1.62 3.70
CA THR A 68 12.90 -0.87 4.91
C THR A 68 14.16 -1.49 5.52
N GLU A 69 14.21 -2.81 5.65
CA GLU A 69 15.35 -3.53 6.20
C GLU A 69 16.60 -3.42 5.31
N SER A 70 16.40 -3.35 3.98
CA SER A 70 17.48 -3.17 3.01
C SER A 70 17.95 -1.71 2.87
N GLY A 71 17.37 -0.77 3.62
CA GLY A 71 17.71 0.66 3.54
C GLY A 71 17.33 1.30 2.20
N MET A 72 16.33 0.75 1.52
CA MET A 72 15.83 1.22 0.23
C MET A 72 14.69 2.24 0.38
N VAL A 73 14.44 2.77 1.58
CA VAL A 73 13.44 3.81 1.88
C VAL A 73 14.13 5.01 2.49
N LYS A 74 13.84 6.20 1.98
CA LYS A 74 14.27 7.49 2.50
C LYS A 74 13.07 8.38 2.76
N LEU A 75 12.89 8.72 4.03
CA LEU A 75 11.81 9.59 4.50
C LEU A 75 12.28 11.04 4.57
N ASN A 76 11.31 11.98 4.54
CA ASN A 76 11.55 13.40 4.75
C ASN A 76 12.53 14.07 3.77
N VAL A 77 12.58 13.61 2.51
CA VAL A 77 13.35 14.29 1.47
C VAL A 77 12.74 15.67 1.21
N GLY A 78 13.51 16.73 1.53
CA GLY A 78 12.99 18.08 1.70
C GLY A 78 13.16 19.04 0.53
N ASN A 79 14.00 18.71 -0.45
CA ASN A 79 14.30 19.58 -1.59
C ASN A 79 14.84 18.80 -2.79
N SER A 80 14.97 19.49 -3.94
CA SER A 80 15.41 18.90 -5.22
C SER A 80 16.83 18.34 -5.18
N GLU A 81 17.76 19.03 -4.53
CA GLU A 81 19.15 18.58 -4.41
C GLU A 81 19.24 17.27 -3.60
N GLU A 82 18.49 17.20 -2.50
CA GLU A 82 18.39 15.99 -1.70
C GLU A 82 17.73 14.84 -2.48
N ALA A 83 16.66 15.11 -3.24
CA ALA A 83 16.00 14.11 -4.09
C ALA A 83 16.98 13.53 -5.13
N ALA A 84 17.78 14.38 -5.76
CA ALA A 84 18.83 13.96 -6.70
C ALA A 84 19.85 13.04 -6.03
N ARG A 85 20.37 13.42 -4.86
CA ARG A 85 21.35 12.64 -4.09
C ARG A 85 20.77 11.29 -3.65
N VAL A 86 19.53 11.29 -3.14
CA VAL A 86 18.85 10.06 -2.72
C VAL A 86 18.58 9.13 -3.90
N PHE A 87 18.24 9.66 -5.07
CA PHE A 87 18.10 8.87 -6.29
C PHE A 87 19.40 8.12 -6.61
N ASP A 88 20.54 8.84 -6.63
CA ASP A 88 21.87 8.25 -6.89
C ASP A 88 22.23 7.20 -5.83
N GLU A 89 21.93 7.47 -4.54
CA GLU A 89 22.17 6.54 -3.43
C GLU A 89 21.39 5.22 -3.59
N LEU A 90 20.08 5.30 -3.89
CA LEU A 90 19.23 4.13 -4.02
C LEU A 90 19.58 3.29 -5.25
N THR A 91 19.86 3.95 -6.38
CA THR A 91 20.24 3.26 -7.62
C THR A 91 21.64 2.61 -7.54
N ALA A 92 22.55 3.15 -6.73
CA ALA A 92 23.85 2.54 -6.48
C ALA A 92 23.77 1.26 -5.64
N LYS A 93 22.76 1.15 -4.75
CA LYS A 93 22.59 -0.03 -3.88
C LYS A 93 22.08 -1.27 -4.60
N MET A 94 21.28 -1.10 -5.65
CA MET A 94 20.67 -2.20 -6.39
C MET A 94 20.65 -1.92 -7.90
N LYS A 95 21.24 -2.83 -8.68
CA LYS A 95 21.39 -2.65 -10.13
C LYS A 95 20.10 -2.91 -10.94
N ASN A 96 19.17 -3.70 -10.42
CA ASN A 96 17.96 -4.14 -11.13
C ASN A 96 16.70 -3.43 -10.61
N LEU A 97 16.78 -2.11 -10.40
CA LEU A 97 15.59 -1.33 -10.06
C LEU A 97 14.79 -0.98 -11.33
N ASP A 98 13.48 -1.08 -11.24
CA ASP A 98 12.55 -0.51 -12.23
C ASP A 98 12.63 1.03 -12.23
N GLY A 99 13.03 1.60 -11.08
CA GLY A 99 13.19 3.02 -10.82
C GLY A 99 13.18 3.34 -9.33
N VAL A 100 13.05 4.60 -9.01
CA VAL A 100 12.83 5.11 -7.65
C VAL A 100 11.43 5.69 -7.57
N LEU A 101 10.62 5.16 -6.68
CA LEU A 101 9.28 5.66 -6.40
C LEU A 101 9.38 6.93 -5.56
N ILE A 102 8.83 8.03 -6.07
CA ILE A 102 8.71 9.30 -5.36
C ILE A 102 7.27 9.42 -4.88
N GLU A 103 7.06 9.53 -3.58
CA GLU A 103 5.76 9.48 -2.96
C GLU A 103 5.53 10.68 -2.05
N LYS A 104 4.31 11.20 -2.05
CA LYS A 104 3.86 12.23 -1.10
C LYS A 104 4.00 11.70 0.32
N MET A 105 4.72 12.41 1.17
CA MET A 105 4.80 12.04 2.57
C MET A 105 3.46 12.22 3.27
N VAL A 106 2.85 11.10 3.67
CA VAL A 106 1.60 11.07 4.41
C VAL A 106 1.90 11.18 5.90
N LYS A 107 1.20 12.09 6.58
CA LYS A 107 1.32 12.28 8.03
C LYS A 107 0.08 11.71 8.72
N GLY A 108 0.29 10.77 9.63
CA GLY A 108 -0.75 10.17 10.47
C GLY A 108 -0.12 9.32 11.55
N SER A 109 -0.85 9.12 12.64
CA SER A 109 -0.40 8.30 13.78
C SER A 109 -1.23 7.02 13.97
N ARG A 110 -2.25 6.84 13.13
CA ARG A 110 -3.12 5.67 13.14
C ARG A 110 -2.85 4.88 11.87
N GLU A 111 -2.41 3.65 12.05
CA GLU A 111 -2.03 2.75 10.96
C GLU A 111 -2.89 1.50 11.02
N PHE A 112 -3.46 1.14 9.88
CA PHE A 112 -4.23 -0.08 9.69
C PHE A 112 -3.61 -0.93 8.59
N VAL A 113 -4.09 -2.16 8.47
CA VAL A 113 -3.71 -3.10 7.42
C VAL A 113 -4.97 -3.58 6.71
N ILE A 114 -4.90 -3.67 5.39
CA ILE A 114 -5.87 -4.39 4.56
C ILE A 114 -5.10 -5.47 3.81
N GLY A 115 -5.58 -6.70 3.91
CA GLY A 115 -4.99 -7.85 3.22
C GLY A 115 -6.01 -8.63 2.42
N LEU A 116 -5.52 -9.43 1.49
CA LEU A 116 -6.26 -10.49 0.84
C LEU A 116 -5.37 -11.72 0.76
N SER A 117 -5.91 -12.86 1.11
CA SER A 117 -5.28 -14.15 0.92
C SER A 117 -6.28 -15.15 0.35
N ARG A 118 -5.79 -16.24 -0.26
CA ARG A 118 -6.67 -17.28 -0.78
C ARG A 118 -6.67 -18.50 0.13
N ASP A 119 -7.81 -18.75 0.75
CA ASP A 119 -8.06 -19.99 1.45
C ASP A 119 -8.36 -21.13 0.45
N PRO A 120 -7.79 -22.34 0.62
CA PRO A 120 -8.04 -23.44 -0.30
C PRO A 120 -9.51 -23.91 -0.36
N GLN A 121 -10.30 -23.70 0.69
CA GLN A 121 -11.69 -24.11 0.79
C GLN A 121 -12.67 -22.98 0.48
N PHE A 122 -12.35 -21.77 0.98
CA PHE A 122 -13.27 -20.64 0.93
C PHE A 122 -12.97 -19.63 -0.20
N GLY A 123 -11.79 -19.74 -0.84
CA GLY A 123 -11.37 -18.80 -1.87
C GLY A 123 -10.79 -17.51 -1.29
N PRO A 124 -11.01 -16.34 -1.92
CA PRO A 124 -10.43 -15.09 -1.46
C PRO A 124 -11.02 -14.64 -0.14
N CYS A 125 -10.16 -14.36 0.84
CA CYS A 125 -10.48 -13.86 2.16
C CYS A 125 -9.84 -12.49 2.36
N VAL A 126 -10.65 -11.50 2.70
CA VAL A 126 -10.21 -10.14 3.02
C VAL A 126 -9.90 -10.03 4.50
N MET A 127 -8.80 -9.37 4.84
CA MET A 127 -8.36 -9.07 6.20
C MET A 127 -8.39 -7.56 6.44
N PHE A 128 -8.79 -7.18 7.66
CA PHE A 128 -8.66 -5.82 8.17
C PHE A 128 -8.15 -5.86 9.60
N GLY A 129 -7.28 -4.92 9.97
CA GLY A 129 -6.80 -4.83 11.35
C GLY A 129 -5.88 -3.67 11.63
N LEU A 130 -5.28 -3.71 12.85
CA LEU A 130 -4.25 -2.75 13.26
C LEU A 130 -2.99 -2.99 12.43
N GLY A 131 -2.45 -1.91 11.86
CA GLY A 131 -1.27 -1.93 10.99
C GLY A 131 0.02 -1.53 11.69
N GLY A 132 1.06 -1.34 10.88
CA GLY A 132 2.38 -0.93 11.35
C GLY A 132 3.09 -2.03 12.15
N ILE A 133 4.03 -1.62 12.99
CA ILE A 133 4.86 -2.54 13.82
C ILE A 133 4.06 -3.35 14.85
N PHE A 134 2.82 -2.99 15.12
CA PHE A 134 1.95 -3.68 16.09
C PHE A 134 1.15 -4.83 15.49
N THR A 135 1.11 -4.97 14.16
CA THR A 135 0.34 -6.01 13.47
C THR A 135 0.69 -7.40 13.97
N GLU A 136 1.99 -7.74 13.99
CA GLU A 136 2.47 -9.04 14.42
C GLU A 136 2.34 -9.27 15.93
N ALA A 137 2.54 -8.21 16.72
CA ALA A 137 2.54 -8.30 18.17
C ALA A 137 1.14 -8.46 18.76
N LEU A 138 0.15 -7.76 18.24
CA LEU A 138 -1.21 -7.73 18.80
C LEU A 138 -2.18 -8.68 18.10
N LYS A 139 -1.92 -9.01 16.82
CA LYS A 139 -2.78 -9.86 15.98
C LYS A 139 -4.26 -9.45 16.06
N ASP A 140 -4.49 -8.14 16.05
CA ASP A 140 -5.82 -7.55 16.11
C ASP A 140 -6.37 -7.38 14.71
N VAL A 141 -6.86 -8.47 14.15
CA VAL A 141 -7.33 -8.58 12.77
C VAL A 141 -8.66 -9.31 12.70
N THR A 142 -9.44 -9.00 11.67
CA THR A 142 -10.69 -9.66 11.30
C THR A 142 -10.62 -10.16 9.87
N PHE A 143 -11.43 -11.16 9.54
CA PHE A 143 -11.46 -11.76 8.21
C PHE A 143 -12.90 -11.93 7.71
N ARG A 144 -13.10 -11.79 6.40
CA ARG A 144 -14.33 -12.16 5.70
C ARG A 144 -14.02 -12.83 4.37
N VAL A 145 -14.80 -13.83 4.04
CA VAL A 145 -14.75 -14.47 2.71
C VAL A 145 -15.41 -13.53 1.69
N ALA A 146 -14.73 -13.31 0.56
CA ALA A 146 -15.31 -12.51 -0.53
C ALA A 146 -16.40 -13.31 -1.30
N PRO A 147 -17.40 -12.64 -1.91
CA PRO A 147 -17.56 -11.20 -1.96
C PRO A 147 -18.08 -10.61 -0.63
N LEU A 148 -17.68 -9.38 -0.31
CA LEU A 148 -18.17 -8.65 0.85
C LEU A 148 -19.28 -7.68 0.44
N SER A 149 -20.33 -7.59 1.26
CA SER A 149 -21.23 -6.43 1.23
C SER A 149 -20.59 -5.25 1.98
N LYS A 150 -21.17 -4.07 1.82
CA LYS A 150 -20.77 -2.90 2.61
C LYS A 150 -20.99 -3.14 4.11
N GLU A 151 -22.07 -3.80 4.45
CA GLU A 151 -22.43 -4.16 5.81
C GLU A 151 -21.38 -5.09 6.44
N ASP A 152 -20.96 -6.13 5.72
CA ASP A 152 -19.89 -7.03 6.15
C ASP A 152 -18.57 -6.26 6.41
N ALA A 153 -18.23 -5.33 5.53
CA ALA A 153 -17.02 -4.51 5.69
C ALA A 153 -17.11 -3.59 6.91
N LEU A 154 -18.26 -2.99 7.19
CA LEU A 154 -18.49 -2.16 8.38
C LEU A 154 -18.43 -3.00 9.67
N GLU A 155 -18.98 -4.21 9.66
CA GLU A 155 -18.88 -5.14 10.78
C GLU A 155 -17.43 -5.53 11.06
N MET A 156 -16.64 -5.89 10.02
CA MET A 156 -15.19 -6.14 10.16
C MET A 156 -14.47 -5.00 10.88
N ILE A 157 -14.77 -3.76 10.47
CA ILE A 157 -14.18 -2.55 11.06
C ILE A 157 -14.54 -2.42 12.55
N ASP A 158 -15.74 -2.86 12.95
CA ASP A 158 -16.20 -2.81 14.35
C ASP A 158 -15.72 -3.97 15.22
N GLU A 159 -15.26 -5.05 14.63
CA GLU A 159 -14.83 -6.25 15.37
C GLU A 159 -13.39 -6.15 15.90
N ILE A 160 -12.52 -5.28 15.34
CA ILE A 160 -11.17 -5.13 15.85
C ILE A 160 -11.19 -4.62 17.30
N LYS A 161 -10.30 -5.15 18.15
CA LYS A 161 -10.21 -4.76 19.58
C LYS A 161 -9.82 -3.30 19.74
N THR A 162 -9.00 -2.82 18.81
CA THR A 162 -8.49 -1.45 18.78
C THR A 162 -9.43 -0.45 18.10
N LYS A 163 -10.70 -0.78 17.89
CA LYS A 163 -11.71 0.08 17.23
C LYS A 163 -11.85 1.49 17.81
N LYS A 164 -11.41 1.72 19.04
CA LYS A 164 -11.35 3.08 19.61
C LYS A 164 -10.45 4.02 18.80
N LEU A 165 -9.46 3.50 18.08
CA LEU A 165 -8.61 4.28 17.18
C LEU A 165 -9.34 4.77 15.93
N LEU A 166 -10.51 4.20 15.60
CA LEU A 166 -11.35 4.62 14.47
C LEU A 166 -12.25 5.81 14.83
N GLY A 167 -12.49 6.04 16.11
CA GLY A 167 -13.22 7.22 16.61
C GLY A 167 -12.35 8.48 16.68
N GLU A 168 -12.89 9.54 17.27
CA GLU A 168 -12.11 10.70 17.63
C GLU A 168 -11.05 10.31 18.68
N PHE A 169 -9.80 10.61 18.40
CA PHE A 169 -8.70 10.19 19.24
C PHE A 169 -7.59 11.23 19.29
N ARG A 170 -7.24 11.71 20.48
CA ARG A 170 -6.16 12.68 20.72
C ARG A 170 -6.19 13.90 19.79
N GLY A 171 -7.38 14.47 19.58
CA GLY A 171 -7.58 15.63 18.70
C GLY A 171 -7.63 15.32 17.20
N SER A 172 -7.50 14.07 16.81
CA SER A 172 -7.72 13.64 15.42
C SER A 172 -9.21 13.30 15.21
N PRO A 173 -9.80 13.62 14.06
CA PRO A 173 -11.20 13.32 13.76
C PRO A 173 -11.42 11.79 13.66
N ALA A 174 -12.68 11.36 13.74
CA ALA A 174 -13.06 9.99 13.46
C ALA A 174 -12.67 9.61 12.01
N VAL A 175 -12.29 8.35 11.82
CA VAL A 175 -11.89 7.81 10.52
C VAL A 175 -13.11 7.73 9.60
N ASP A 176 -12.93 8.05 8.32
CA ASP A 176 -13.93 7.84 7.28
C ASP A 176 -14.15 6.34 7.06
N ARG A 177 -15.13 5.78 7.79
CA ARG A 177 -15.49 4.36 7.75
C ARG A 177 -16.05 3.93 6.40
N GLU A 178 -16.72 4.86 5.70
CA GLU A 178 -17.24 4.60 4.35
C GLU A 178 -16.11 4.37 3.35
N ALA A 179 -15.05 5.19 3.43
CA ALA A 179 -13.88 5.02 2.60
C ALA A 179 -13.14 3.71 2.92
N LEU A 180 -13.04 3.32 4.21
CA LEU A 180 -12.49 2.02 4.61
C LEU A 180 -13.33 0.86 4.09
N ALA A 181 -14.65 0.90 4.29
CA ALA A 181 -15.56 -0.15 3.83
C ALA A 181 -15.49 -0.31 2.30
N LYS A 182 -15.46 0.80 1.57
CA LYS A 182 -15.29 0.78 0.11
C LYS A 182 -13.97 0.11 -0.32
N ALA A 183 -12.88 0.40 0.38
CA ALA A 183 -11.59 -0.23 0.11
C ALA A 183 -11.63 -1.75 0.35
N LEU A 184 -12.24 -2.20 1.46
CA LEU A 184 -12.38 -3.62 1.79
C LEU A 184 -13.22 -4.37 0.75
N VAL A 185 -14.37 -3.81 0.37
CA VAL A 185 -15.23 -4.39 -0.67
C VAL A 185 -14.47 -4.48 -1.99
N GLY A 186 -13.79 -3.40 -2.40
CA GLY A 186 -13.03 -3.38 -3.65
C GLY A 186 -11.88 -4.39 -3.70
N ILE A 187 -11.19 -4.62 -2.58
CA ILE A 187 -10.16 -5.67 -2.47
C ILE A 187 -10.79 -7.07 -2.58
N GLY A 188 -11.97 -7.28 -1.99
CA GLY A 188 -12.74 -8.52 -2.15
C GLY A 188 -13.15 -8.78 -3.59
N GLU A 189 -13.70 -7.76 -4.27
CA GLU A 189 -14.07 -7.82 -5.70
C GLU A 189 -12.87 -8.09 -6.60
N LEU A 190 -11.73 -7.47 -6.29
CA LEU A 190 -10.46 -7.72 -6.99
C LEU A 190 -10.03 -9.18 -6.83
N GLY A 191 -10.10 -9.74 -5.64
CA GLY A 191 -9.82 -11.15 -5.37
C GLY A 191 -10.73 -12.10 -6.13
N MET A 192 -12.01 -11.76 -6.25
CA MET A 192 -12.98 -12.56 -7.01
C MET A 192 -12.77 -12.48 -8.52
N SER A 193 -12.38 -11.32 -9.04
CA SER A 193 -12.24 -11.07 -10.48
C SER A 193 -10.89 -11.47 -11.07
N CYS A 194 -9.86 -11.69 -10.25
CA CYS A 194 -8.50 -11.96 -10.70
C CYS A 194 -7.88 -13.16 -9.97
N ASP A 195 -8.07 -14.35 -10.52
CA ASP A 195 -7.54 -15.60 -9.94
C ASP A 195 -6.01 -15.67 -9.90
N SER A 196 -5.32 -14.89 -10.70
CA SER A 196 -3.85 -14.83 -10.72
C SER A 196 -3.25 -14.16 -9.48
N ILE A 197 -4.03 -13.39 -8.71
CA ILE A 197 -3.59 -12.80 -7.46
C ILE A 197 -3.66 -13.88 -6.37
N ALA A 198 -2.53 -14.16 -5.73
CA ALA A 198 -2.44 -15.05 -4.58
C ALA A 198 -2.68 -14.30 -3.26
N GLU A 199 -2.04 -13.12 -3.12
CA GLU A 199 -2.07 -12.33 -1.90
C GLU A 199 -1.99 -10.83 -2.22
N ILE A 200 -2.60 -10.01 -1.37
CA ILE A 200 -2.43 -8.56 -1.33
C ILE A 200 -2.13 -8.18 0.11
N ASP A 201 -1.09 -7.36 0.31
CA ASP A 201 -0.78 -6.71 1.58
C ASP A 201 -0.68 -5.20 1.39
N ILE A 202 -1.51 -4.45 2.12
CA ILE A 202 -1.55 -2.99 2.16
C ILE A 202 -1.20 -2.58 3.58
N ASN A 203 0.08 -2.34 3.85
CA ASN A 203 0.60 -2.09 5.19
C ASN A 203 1.83 -1.16 5.16
N PRO A 204 1.70 0.07 5.68
CA PRO A 204 0.52 0.59 6.38
C PRO A 204 -0.49 1.31 5.49
N LEU A 205 -1.74 1.26 5.92
CA LEU A 205 -2.80 2.18 5.53
C LEU A 205 -2.86 3.28 6.60
N ILE A 206 -2.35 4.47 6.29
CA ILE A 206 -2.25 5.57 7.24
C ILE A 206 -3.52 6.43 7.22
N ILE A 207 -4.01 6.81 8.39
CA ILE A 207 -5.12 7.77 8.48
C ILE A 207 -4.56 9.20 8.46
N CYS A 208 -4.77 9.87 7.34
CA CYS A 208 -4.41 11.28 7.13
C CYS A 208 -5.64 12.17 7.38
N GLY A 209 -5.68 12.86 8.51
CA GLY A 209 -6.90 13.49 8.98
C GLY A 209 -7.95 12.44 9.34
N ASP A 210 -9.02 12.35 8.52
CA ASP A 210 -10.05 11.31 8.60
C ASP A 210 -9.90 10.23 7.50
N LYS A 211 -9.08 10.46 6.48
CA LYS A 211 -8.99 9.63 5.28
C LYS A 211 -7.96 8.51 5.38
N PRO A 212 -8.34 7.26 5.04
CA PRO A 212 -7.38 6.18 4.86
C PRO A 212 -6.57 6.40 3.58
N VAL A 213 -5.25 6.22 3.66
CA VAL A 213 -4.33 6.38 2.51
C VAL A 213 -3.27 5.28 2.58
N ALA A 214 -3.22 4.43 1.58
CA ALA A 214 -2.18 3.42 1.44
C ALA A 214 -0.85 4.07 1.04
N VAL A 215 0.21 3.73 1.77
CA VAL A 215 1.58 4.20 1.52
C VAL A 215 2.55 3.08 1.19
N ASP A 216 2.14 1.84 1.34
CA ASP A 216 2.84 0.67 0.80
C ASP A 216 1.82 -0.37 0.34
N ALA A 217 2.19 -1.13 -0.68
CA ALA A 217 1.37 -2.21 -1.21
C ALA A 217 2.24 -3.30 -1.84
N LEU A 218 1.88 -4.54 -1.59
CA LEU A 218 2.44 -5.72 -2.22
C LEU A 218 1.32 -6.57 -2.81
N VAL A 219 1.48 -6.96 -4.07
CA VAL A 219 0.62 -7.93 -4.74
C VAL A 219 1.46 -9.13 -5.15
N VAL A 220 1.11 -10.30 -4.64
CA VAL A 220 1.73 -11.59 -4.95
C VAL A 220 0.89 -12.32 -5.98
N LEU A 221 1.54 -12.88 -7.01
CA LEU A 221 0.92 -13.66 -8.07
C LEU A 221 1.12 -15.17 -7.83
N LYS A 222 0.22 -15.98 -8.40
CA LYS A 222 0.34 -17.45 -8.34
C LYS A 222 1.49 -17.98 -9.18
#